data_23274ec2c25d05706a8c5f1c3762cd93
#
_entry.id   23274ec2c25d05706a8c5f1c3762cd93
#
_cell.length_a   1.000
_cell.length_b   1.000
_cell.length_c   1.000
_cell.angle_alpha   90.00
_cell.angle_beta   90.00
_cell.angle_gamma   90.00
#
_symmetry.space_group_name_H-M   'P 1'
#
loop_
_entity.id
_entity.type
_entity.pdbx_description
1 polymer ?
#
loop_
_entity_poly.entity_id
_entity_poly.type
_entity_poly.pdbx_seq_one_letter_code
_entity_poly.pdbx_strand_id
1 'polypeptide(L)'
;MRMGRNNIRLDTTQQKEIYSRFRYLLDRYSAWQVWADFITMSACSRSLSDREQREEEYVSIAKRYQPEELQRICEMFALTVDALEENPNQDFLGDLFMRFDLGNTWKGQFFTPYCICRMMSSLTADDLKAQVEEKHWVHSHEPACGAG
;
A
#
# COMPACT_ATOMS: atom_id res chain seq x y z
N MET A 1 1.71 -16.19 17.39
CA MET A 1 0.26 -15.93 17.59
C MET A 1 -0.44 -16.31 16.29
N ARG A 2 -1.19 -17.41 16.27
CA ARG A 2 -1.89 -17.84 15.05
C ARG A 2 -3.00 -16.81 14.75
N MET A 3 -2.94 -16.17 13.59
CA MET A 3 -4.06 -15.39 13.07
C MET A 3 -5.32 -16.26 13.13
N GLY A 4 -6.32 -15.80 13.88
CA GLY A 4 -7.62 -16.45 13.90
C GLY A 4 -8.16 -16.54 12.47
N ARG A 5 -8.95 -17.59 12.18
CA ARG A 5 -9.70 -17.74 10.92
C ARG A 5 -10.81 -16.66 10.85
N ASN A 6 -10.43 -15.41 10.80
CA ASN A 6 -11.36 -14.37 10.38
C ASN A 6 -11.60 -14.58 8.87
N ASN A 7 -12.84 -14.63 8.50
CA ASN A 7 -13.28 -14.74 7.11
C ASN A 7 -12.94 -13.41 6.43
N ILE A 8 -11.68 -13.27 6.00
CA ILE A 8 -11.19 -12.08 5.30
C ILE A 8 -11.96 -12.01 3.99
N ARG A 9 -12.78 -10.97 3.86
CA ARG A 9 -13.53 -10.72 2.62
C ARG A 9 -12.59 -10.04 1.63
N LEU A 10 -12.25 -10.74 0.56
CA LEU A 10 -11.46 -10.25 -0.56
C LEU A 10 -12.36 -10.19 -1.79
N ASP A 11 -12.46 -9.00 -2.36
CA ASP A 11 -13.47 -8.72 -3.39
C ASP A 11 -12.93 -8.97 -4.80
N THR A 12 -11.64 -8.69 -5.05
CA THR A 12 -11.02 -8.87 -6.38
C THR A 12 -10.13 -10.11 -6.46
N THR A 13 -9.85 -10.54 -7.68
CA THR A 13 -8.93 -11.65 -7.94
C THR A 13 -7.51 -11.27 -7.47
N GLN A 14 -7.06 -10.06 -7.76
CA GLN A 14 -5.76 -9.55 -7.36
C GLN A 14 -5.59 -9.56 -5.83
N GLN A 15 -6.61 -9.14 -5.08
CA GLN A 15 -6.57 -9.20 -3.61
C GLN A 15 -6.41 -10.64 -3.09
N LYS A 16 -7.12 -11.60 -3.68
CA LYS A 16 -7.03 -13.03 -3.30
C LYS A 16 -5.65 -13.61 -3.59
N GLU A 17 -5.12 -13.27 -4.75
CA GLU A 17 -3.79 -13.69 -5.19
C GLU A 17 -2.69 -13.11 -4.30
N ILE A 18 -2.75 -11.80 -3.99
CA ILE A 18 -1.81 -11.15 -3.07
C ILE A 18 -1.92 -11.78 -1.67
N TYR A 19 -3.12 -11.98 -1.17
CA TYR A 19 -3.32 -12.59 0.14
C TYR A 19 -2.74 -14.00 0.22
N SER A 20 -2.87 -14.80 -0.82
CA SER A 20 -2.30 -16.15 -0.88
C SER A 20 -0.76 -16.11 -0.75
N ARG A 21 -0.09 -15.19 -1.47
CA ARG A 21 1.36 -15.01 -1.43
C ARG A 21 1.82 -14.44 -0.09
N PHE A 22 1.12 -13.43 0.40
CA PHE A 22 1.36 -12.84 1.71
C PHE A 22 1.29 -13.91 2.81
N ARG A 23 0.23 -14.70 2.81
CA ARG A 23 0.00 -15.73 3.80
C ARG A 23 1.09 -16.81 3.81
N TYR A 24 1.63 -17.17 2.66
CA TYR A 24 2.76 -18.11 2.57
C TYR A 24 3.98 -17.61 3.35
N LEU A 25 4.25 -16.31 3.31
CA LEU A 25 5.38 -15.72 4.02
C LEU A 25 5.19 -15.69 5.55
N LEU A 26 3.96 -15.75 6.03
CA LEU A 26 3.65 -15.72 7.47
C LEU A 26 4.08 -16.98 8.23
N ASP A 27 4.45 -18.02 7.53
CA ASP A 27 4.98 -19.23 8.18
C ASP A 27 6.35 -18.96 8.83
N ARG A 28 7.10 -17.97 8.31
CA ARG A 28 8.46 -17.62 8.77
C ARG A 28 8.60 -16.20 9.30
N TYR A 29 7.78 -15.29 8.84
CA TYR A 29 7.89 -13.87 9.14
C TYR A 29 6.62 -13.34 9.79
N SER A 30 6.74 -12.25 10.56
CA SER A 30 5.57 -11.56 11.09
C SER A 30 4.82 -10.80 9.99
N ALA A 31 3.50 -10.67 10.11
CA ALA A 31 2.68 -9.96 9.14
C ALA A 31 3.13 -8.50 8.93
N TRP A 32 3.50 -7.82 10.01
CA TRP A 32 4.04 -6.47 9.97
C TRP A 32 5.34 -6.39 9.18
N GLN A 33 6.27 -7.32 9.41
CA GLN A 33 7.55 -7.34 8.71
C GLN A 33 7.33 -7.55 7.21
N VAL A 34 6.53 -8.56 6.83
CA VAL A 34 6.25 -8.83 5.40
C VAL A 34 5.61 -7.63 4.73
N TRP A 35 4.66 -6.98 5.40
CA TRP A 35 4.00 -5.80 4.85
C TRP A 35 4.96 -4.62 4.70
N ALA A 36 5.72 -4.29 5.75
CA ALA A 36 6.70 -3.21 5.72
C ALA A 36 7.76 -3.44 4.63
N ASP A 37 8.32 -4.65 4.56
CA ASP A 37 9.31 -5.02 3.55
C ASP A 37 8.72 -4.94 2.13
N PHE A 38 7.48 -5.41 1.92
CA PHE A 38 6.77 -5.31 0.64
C PHE A 38 6.59 -3.85 0.19
N ILE A 39 6.09 -2.98 1.07
CA ILE A 39 5.88 -1.56 0.74
C ILE A 39 7.21 -0.86 0.48
N THR A 40 8.22 -1.09 1.32
CA THR A 40 9.54 -0.46 1.14
C THR A 40 10.20 -0.90 -0.16
N MET A 41 10.21 -2.20 -0.47
CA MET A 41 10.77 -2.71 -1.73
C MET A 41 10.03 -2.17 -2.95
N SER A 42 8.70 -2.07 -2.88
CA SER A 42 7.87 -1.49 -3.95
C SER A 42 8.22 -0.02 -4.19
N ALA A 43 8.36 0.77 -3.12
CA ALA A 43 8.76 2.17 -3.20
C ALA A 43 10.19 2.33 -3.76
N CYS A 44 11.15 1.54 -3.29
CA CYS A 44 12.53 1.56 -3.77
C CYS A 44 12.63 1.24 -5.27
N SER A 45 11.84 0.27 -5.76
CA SER A 45 11.85 -0.14 -7.17
C SER A 45 11.33 0.94 -8.12
N ARG A 46 10.54 1.91 -7.63
CA ARG A 46 9.92 2.98 -8.43
C ARG A 46 10.60 4.33 -8.27
N SER A 47 11.49 4.49 -7.29
CA SER A 47 12.15 5.77 -7.04
C SER A 47 13.19 6.07 -8.13
N LEU A 48 13.12 7.27 -8.70
CA LEU A 48 14.09 7.80 -9.66
C LEU A 48 15.17 8.66 -8.99
N SER A 49 14.90 9.19 -7.81
CA SER A 49 15.83 9.95 -6.99
C SER A 49 16.57 9.03 -6.02
N ASP A 50 17.78 9.41 -5.62
CA ASP A 50 18.60 8.71 -4.61
C ASP A 50 18.79 7.22 -4.90
N ARG A 51 19.07 6.89 -6.16
CA ARG A 51 19.08 5.54 -6.70
C ARG A 51 20.01 4.60 -5.91
N GLU A 52 21.22 5.05 -5.58
CA GLU A 52 22.19 4.22 -4.85
C GLU A 52 21.67 3.84 -3.45
N GLN A 53 21.19 4.80 -2.69
CA GLN A 53 20.65 4.55 -1.35
C GLN A 53 19.43 3.64 -1.39
N ARG A 54 18.55 3.82 -2.38
CA ARG A 54 17.35 2.99 -2.58
C ARG A 54 17.69 1.56 -3.00
N GLU A 55 18.70 1.40 -3.83
CA GLU A 55 19.19 0.09 -4.23
C GLU A 55 19.81 -0.66 -3.05
N GLU A 56 20.61 0.00 -2.21
CA GLU A 56 21.17 -0.59 -0.99
C GLU A 56 20.05 -1.04 -0.03
N GLU A 57 19.04 -0.20 0.19
CA GLU A 57 17.88 -0.52 1.02
C GLU A 57 17.13 -1.73 0.46
N TYR A 58 16.81 -1.73 -0.84
CA TYR A 58 16.16 -2.86 -1.52
C TYR A 58 16.95 -4.15 -1.34
N VAL A 59 18.25 -4.13 -1.63
CA VAL A 59 19.12 -5.29 -1.52
C VAL A 59 19.24 -5.78 -0.08
N SER A 60 19.29 -4.87 0.89
CA SER A 60 19.35 -5.23 2.32
C SER A 60 18.11 -6.00 2.77
N ILE A 61 16.94 -5.61 2.27
CA ILE A 61 15.67 -6.30 2.54
C ILE A 61 15.63 -7.63 1.79
N ALA A 62 15.96 -7.63 0.50
CA ALA A 62 15.91 -8.81 -0.36
C ALA A 62 16.77 -9.97 0.20
N LYS A 63 17.92 -9.67 0.81
CA LYS A 63 18.80 -10.68 1.44
C LYS A 63 18.17 -11.44 2.61
N ARG A 64 17.08 -10.96 3.17
CA ARG A 64 16.37 -11.63 4.28
C ARG A 64 15.52 -12.81 3.79
N TYR A 65 15.16 -12.82 2.52
CA TYR A 65 14.21 -13.75 1.92
C TYR A 65 14.93 -14.79 1.07
N GLN A 66 14.37 -16.01 1.05
CA GLN A 66 14.79 -17.01 0.09
C GLN A 66 14.32 -16.61 -1.32
N PRO A 67 14.99 -17.11 -2.40
CA PRO A 67 14.63 -16.74 -3.77
C PRO A 67 13.13 -16.89 -4.10
N GLU A 68 12.50 -17.98 -3.64
CA GLU A 68 11.08 -18.24 -3.85
C GLU A 68 10.18 -17.27 -3.09
N GLU A 69 10.59 -16.89 -1.87
CA GLU A 69 9.89 -15.91 -1.04
C GLU A 69 9.98 -14.51 -1.66
N LEU A 70 11.17 -14.14 -2.13
CA LEU A 70 11.40 -12.88 -2.83
C LEU A 70 10.56 -12.79 -4.11
N GLN A 71 10.50 -13.87 -4.89
CA GLN A 71 9.65 -13.94 -6.07
C GLN A 71 8.20 -13.65 -5.73
N ARG A 72 7.67 -14.18 -4.62
CA ARG A 72 6.28 -13.90 -4.17
C ARG A 72 6.06 -12.43 -3.85
N ILE A 73 7.04 -11.77 -3.24
CA ILE A 73 6.97 -10.32 -2.99
C ILE A 73 6.93 -9.55 -4.31
N CYS A 74 7.75 -9.92 -5.29
CA CYS A 74 7.72 -9.31 -6.62
C CYS A 74 6.38 -9.54 -7.34
N GLU A 75 5.80 -10.74 -7.21
CA GLU A 75 4.48 -11.04 -7.77
C GLU A 75 3.36 -10.23 -7.09
N MET A 76 3.44 -10.02 -5.77
CA MET A 76 2.51 -9.13 -5.07
C MET A 76 2.58 -7.70 -5.61
N PHE A 77 3.79 -7.21 -5.91
CA PHE A 77 3.97 -5.90 -6.51
C PHE A 77 3.35 -5.82 -7.92
N ALA A 78 3.60 -6.81 -8.79
CA ALA A 78 3.01 -6.86 -10.12
C ALA A 78 1.47 -6.85 -10.05
N LEU A 79 0.87 -7.67 -9.20
CA LEU A 79 -0.59 -7.70 -8.99
C LEU A 79 -1.15 -6.37 -8.45
N THR A 80 -0.35 -5.65 -7.66
CA THR A 80 -0.74 -4.32 -7.18
C THR A 80 -0.75 -3.31 -8.33
N VAL A 81 0.25 -3.36 -9.21
CA VAL A 81 0.31 -2.52 -10.40
C VAL A 81 -0.89 -2.81 -11.31
N ASP A 82 -1.14 -4.08 -11.62
CA ASP A 82 -2.28 -4.50 -12.45
C ASP A 82 -3.62 -3.98 -11.88
N ALA A 83 -3.81 -4.09 -10.57
CA ALA A 83 -5.04 -3.61 -9.92
C ALA A 83 -5.20 -2.09 -10.00
N LEU A 84 -4.10 -1.33 -9.88
CA LEU A 84 -4.11 0.13 -9.98
C LEU A 84 -4.22 0.62 -11.43
N GLU A 85 -3.70 -0.12 -12.41
CA GLU A 85 -3.90 0.16 -13.83
C GLU A 85 -5.36 -0.09 -14.24
N GLU A 86 -5.96 -1.17 -13.76
CA GLU A 86 -7.39 -1.49 -14.01
C GLU A 86 -8.33 -0.43 -13.40
N ASN A 87 -8.04 0.02 -12.18
CA ASN A 87 -8.80 1.06 -11.51
C ASN A 87 -7.88 1.99 -10.70
N PRO A 88 -7.44 3.13 -11.25
CA PRO A 88 -6.59 4.09 -10.54
C PRO A 88 -7.32 4.87 -9.45
N ASN A 89 -8.66 4.82 -9.41
CA ASN A 89 -9.49 5.58 -8.48
C ASN A 89 -9.89 4.72 -7.26
N GLN A 90 -8.91 4.12 -6.59
CA GLN A 90 -9.11 3.29 -5.40
C GLN A 90 -7.94 3.42 -4.42
N ASP A 91 -8.21 3.16 -3.15
CA ASP A 91 -7.17 2.93 -2.15
C ASP A 91 -6.91 1.43 -2.00
N PHE A 92 -6.19 0.86 -2.98
CA PHE A 92 -5.94 -0.58 -3.03
C PHE A 92 -5.06 -1.07 -1.88
N LEU A 93 -3.99 -0.34 -1.57
CA LEU A 93 -3.04 -0.74 -0.52
C LEU A 93 -3.63 -0.53 0.89
N GLY A 94 -4.32 0.57 1.14
CA GLY A 94 -4.98 0.79 2.42
C GLY A 94 -6.09 -0.23 2.68
N ASP A 95 -6.85 -0.61 1.65
CA ASP A 95 -7.87 -1.67 1.74
C ASP A 95 -7.23 -3.03 2.07
N LEU A 96 -6.13 -3.41 1.43
CA LEU A 96 -5.36 -4.62 1.77
C LEU A 96 -4.84 -4.58 3.22
N PHE A 97 -4.25 -3.44 3.63
CA PHE A 97 -3.74 -3.24 4.99
C PHE A 97 -4.82 -3.50 6.04
N MET A 98 -6.01 -2.94 5.84
CA MET A 98 -7.15 -3.12 6.74
C MET A 98 -7.66 -4.56 6.73
N ARG A 99 -7.75 -5.19 5.56
CA ARG A 99 -8.23 -6.57 5.41
C ARG A 99 -7.26 -7.60 5.98
N PHE A 100 -5.97 -7.34 5.93
CA PHE A 100 -4.94 -8.21 6.52
C PHE A 100 -4.84 -8.05 8.04
N ASP A 101 -5.71 -7.24 8.64
CA ASP A 101 -5.72 -6.95 10.09
C ASP A 101 -4.36 -6.45 10.61
N LEU A 102 -3.66 -5.68 9.77
CA LEU A 102 -2.38 -5.07 10.10
C LEU A 102 -2.56 -3.79 10.92
N GLY A 103 -3.77 -3.23 10.90
CA GLY A 103 -4.16 -2.12 11.77
C GLY A 103 -4.11 -2.54 13.24
N ASN A 104 -3.66 -1.63 14.09
CA ASN A 104 -3.65 -1.86 15.51
C ASN A 104 -5.08 -1.71 16.06
N THR A 105 -5.87 -2.80 16.03
CA THR A 105 -7.24 -2.85 16.56
C THR A 105 -7.34 -2.37 18.02
N TRP A 106 -6.25 -2.51 18.77
CA TRP A 106 -6.14 -2.00 20.15
C TRP A 106 -6.04 -0.47 20.24
N LYS A 107 -5.52 0.20 19.20
CA LYS A 107 -5.37 1.66 19.17
C LYS A 107 -6.45 2.35 18.34
N GLY A 108 -7.39 1.61 17.75
CA GLY A 108 -8.48 2.16 16.96
C GLY A 108 -8.00 2.92 15.71
N GLN A 109 -6.84 2.54 15.14
CA GLN A 109 -6.36 3.13 13.90
C GLN A 109 -7.11 2.52 12.71
N PHE A 110 -8.02 3.29 12.15
CA PHE A 110 -8.70 2.96 10.92
C PHE A 110 -8.43 4.06 9.90
N PHE A 111 -8.12 3.66 8.67
CA PHE A 111 -8.04 4.63 7.57
C PHE A 111 -9.44 5.15 7.24
N THR A 112 -9.50 6.42 6.89
CA THR A 112 -10.74 7.01 6.38
C THR A 112 -11.13 6.30 5.07
N PRO A 113 -12.38 5.83 4.93
CA PRO A 113 -12.82 5.20 3.69
C PRO A 113 -12.58 6.09 2.48
N TYR A 114 -12.06 5.53 1.41
CA TYR A 114 -11.69 6.27 0.19
C TYR A 114 -12.83 7.13 -0.38
N CYS A 115 -14.07 6.65 -0.30
CA CYS A 115 -15.23 7.43 -0.73
C CYS A 115 -15.42 8.74 0.06
N ILE A 116 -15.08 8.74 1.35
CA ILE A 116 -15.11 9.93 2.20
C ILE A 116 -13.98 10.88 1.82
N CYS A 117 -12.76 10.37 1.61
CA CYS A 117 -11.62 11.16 1.15
C CYS A 117 -11.94 11.85 -0.18
N ARG A 118 -12.52 11.11 -1.13
CA ARG A 118 -12.96 11.68 -2.42
C ARG A 118 -14.02 12.76 -2.26
N MET A 119 -15.00 12.54 -1.40
CA MET A 119 -16.02 13.54 -1.12
C MET A 119 -15.39 14.81 -0.55
N MET A 120 -14.53 14.70 0.45
CA MET A 120 -13.82 15.84 1.05
C MET A 120 -12.97 16.59 0.00
N SER A 121 -12.21 15.88 -0.80
CA SER A 121 -11.42 16.45 -1.88
C SER A 121 -12.30 17.20 -2.89
N SER A 122 -13.45 16.64 -3.25
CA SER A 122 -14.38 17.28 -4.21
C SER A 122 -14.96 18.59 -3.67
N LEU A 123 -15.19 18.69 -2.38
CA LEU A 123 -15.71 19.91 -1.75
C LEU A 123 -14.68 21.06 -1.73
N THR A 124 -13.40 20.75 -1.79
CA THR A 124 -12.30 21.73 -1.81
C THR A 124 -11.72 21.98 -3.21
N ALA A 125 -12.11 21.17 -4.20
CA ALA A 125 -11.49 21.18 -5.52
C ALA A 125 -11.76 22.47 -6.34
N ASP A 126 -12.89 23.13 -6.14
CA ASP A 126 -13.26 24.33 -6.91
C ASP A 126 -12.32 25.51 -6.58
N ASP A 127 -12.00 25.71 -5.30
CA ASP A 127 -11.02 26.71 -4.88
C ASP A 127 -9.62 26.41 -5.40
N LEU A 128 -9.22 25.13 -5.43
CA LEU A 128 -7.93 24.69 -5.91
C LEU A 128 -7.80 24.90 -7.44
N LYS A 129 -8.85 24.61 -8.20
CA LYS A 129 -8.87 24.84 -9.65
C LYS A 129 -8.67 26.31 -10.00
N ALA A 130 -9.41 27.19 -9.33
CA ALA A 130 -9.27 28.64 -9.53
C ALA A 130 -7.83 29.12 -9.23
N GLN A 131 -7.22 28.64 -8.15
CA GLN A 131 -5.83 28.96 -7.81
C GLN A 131 -4.82 28.43 -8.82
N VAL A 132 -5.03 27.21 -9.35
CA VAL A 132 -4.15 26.65 -10.39
C VAL A 132 -4.27 27.42 -11.72
N GLU A 133 -5.47 27.84 -12.09
CA GLU A 133 -5.70 28.67 -13.30
C GLU A 133 -5.01 30.03 -13.19
N GLU A 134 -5.03 30.66 -12.01
CA GLU A 134 -4.43 31.96 -11.77
C GLU A 134 -2.89 31.88 -11.61
N LYS A 135 -2.41 30.92 -10.81
CA LYS A 135 -1.00 30.86 -10.35
C LYS A 135 -0.16 29.78 -11.02
N HIS A 136 -0.80 28.87 -11.78
CA HIS A 136 -0.21 27.67 -12.39
C HIS A 136 0.32 26.63 -11.42
N TRP A 137 0.17 26.83 -10.11
CA TRP A 137 0.54 25.88 -9.05
C TRP A 137 -0.26 26.14 -7.77
N VAL A 138 -0.32 25.15 -6.91
CA VAL A 138 -0.92 25.25 -5.58
C VAL A 138 -0.12 24.41 -4.59
N HIS A 139 0.01 24.92 -3.35
CA HIS A 139 0.54 24.14 -2.24
C HIS A 139 -0.60 23.37 -1.57
N SER A 140 -0.41 22.06 -1.42
CA SER A 140 -1.28 21.22 -0.60
C SER A 140 -0.46 20.67 0.56
N HIS A 141 -1.03 20.72 1.75
CA HIS A 141 -0.44 20.15 2.96
C HIS A 141 -1.45 19.23 3.62
N GLU A 142 -1.11 17.96 3.72
CA GLU A 142 -1.92 16.94 4.38
C GLU A 142 -1.17 16.42 5.62
N PRO A 143 -1.52 16.91 6.82
CA PRO A 143 -0.79 16.56 8.06
C PRO A 143 -1.08 15.16 8.56
N ALA A 144 -2.08 14.48 8.01
CA ALA A 144 -2.55 13.17 8.46
C ALA A 144 -2.97 12.29 7.28
N CYS A 145 -2.10 12.18 6.27
CA CYS A 145 -2.42 11.54 4.99
C CYS A 145 -2.90 10.07 5.10
N GLY A 146 -2.65 9.38 6.22
CA GLY A 146 -3.15 8.02 6.42
C GLY A 146 -2.66 7.06 5.35
N ALA A 147 -3.58 6.52 4.56
CA ALA A 147 -3.28 5.61 3.43
C ALA A 147 -3.14 6.34 2.08
N GLY A 148 -3.27 7.65 2.05
CA GLY A 148 -3.13 8.42 0.80
C GLY A 148 -3.91 9.68 0.76
#